data_4d6ba931e04c9e9e97cbc5a7948dc4fe
#
_entry.id   4d6ba931e04c9e9e97cbc5a7948dc4fe
#
_cell.length_a   1.000
_cell.length_b   1.000
_cell.length_c   1.000
_cell.angle_alpha   90.00
_cell.angle_beta   90.00
_cell.angle_gamma   90.00
#
_symmetry.space_group_name_H-M   'P 1'
#
loop_
_entity.id
_entity.type
_entity.pdbx_description
1 polymer ?
#
loop_
_entity_poly.entity_id
_entity_poly.type
_entity_poly.pdbx_seq_one_letter_code
_entity_poly.pdbx_strand_id
1 'polypeptide(L)'
;MAQSRNLLPRLSLAVVFLLAFATLADRAQSAPVSLPAIDVLAQSPADTDTDLQVICLFRSDSGIALKGALAEMDEKTHGLLTDLRRPNHFHGELGETILLTPPAGSLKAKHLLIIRLGDPQTFTADRMRLVGTILLREAERLGVSHPYFAPTIKDGGVDRFSTGDIAVPLVQGFLEAYSTEKHLETIGASSGKVPAQLTFLAGKQYQASTQSGIDKAVAAAAR
;
A
#
# COMPACT_ATOMS: atom_id res chain seq x y z
N MET A 1 82.82 30.70 -28.31
CA MET A 1 82.02 29.46 -28.30
C MET A 1 81.07 29.50 -27.13
N ALA A 2 79.77 29.89 -27.37
CA ALA A 2 78.76 29.97 -26.38
C ALA A 2 77.59 29.09 -26.80
N GLN A 3 77.32 28.04 -26.03
CA GLN A 3 76.12 27.17 -26.26
C GLN A 3 74.92 27.77 -25.52
N SER A 4 73.95 28.17 -26.29
CA SER A 4 72.63 28.54 -25.76
C SER A 4 71.80 27.29 -25.44
N ARG A 5 71.40 27.13 -24.17
CA ARG A 5 70.46 26.10 -23.73
C ARG A 5 69.04 26.68 -23.81
N ASN A 6 68.23 26.12 -24.73
CA ASN A 6 66.81 26.38 -24.82
C ASN A 6 66.07 25.70 -23.66
N LEU A 7 65.52 26.50 -22.74
CA LEU A 7 64.52 26.07 -21.75
C LEU A 7 63.12 26.28 -22.35
N LEU A 8 62.49 25.22 -22.79
CA LEU A 8 61.07 25.21 -23.12
C LEU A 8 60.25 25.08 -21.81
N PRO A 9 59.14 25.83 -21.65
CA PRO A 9 58.34 25.80 -20.46
C PRO A 9 57.39 24.58 -20.44
N ARG A 10 57.59 23.74 -19.40
CA ARG A 10 56.65 22.64 -19.05
C ARG A 10 55.53 23.17 -18.16
N LEU A 11 54.69 24.05 -18.68
CA LEU A 11 53.49 24.49 -17.96
C LEU A 11 52.34 24.58 -18.99
N SER A 12 51.52 23.60 -19.12
CA SER A 12 50.18 23.73 -19.72
C SER A 12 49.37 22.41 -19.78
N LEU A 13 49.80 21.29 -19.13
CA LEU A 13 48.99 20.06 -19.24
C LEU A 13 48.18 19.72 -17.96
N ALA A 14 48.41 20.46 -16.88
CA ALA A 14 47.70 20.18 -15.62
C ALA A 14 46.42 20.97 -15.43
N VAL A 15 46.17 22.04 -16.18
CA VAL A 15 44.97 22.91 -16.04
C VAL A 15 43.79 22.42 -16.88
N VAL A 16 44.02 21.66 -17.93
CA VAL A 16 42.93 21.16 -18.81
C VAL A 16 42.17 19.97 -18.20
N PHE A 17 42.81 19.21 -17.30
CA PHE A 17 42.14 18.06 -16.63
C PHE A 17 41.23 18.44 -15.48
N LEU A 18 41.35 19.64 -14.90
CA LEU A 18 40.52 20.08 -13.77
C LEU A 18 39.19 20.71 -14.20
N LEU A 19 39.08 21.16 -15.45
CA LEU A 19 37.83 21.75 -16.00
C LEU A 19 36.87 20.72 -16.60
N ALA A 20 37.33 19.49 -16.86
CA ALA A 20 36.46 18.43 -17.42
C ALA A 20 35.66 17.65 -16.36
N PHE A 21 35.98 17.79 -15.09
CA PHE A 21 35.23 17.11 -13.99
C PHE A 21 34.09 17.94 -13.39
N ALA A 22 33.98 19.22 -13.75
CA ALA A 22 32.96 20.12 -13.17
C ALA A 22 31.61 20.13 -13.90
N THR A 23 31.44 19.40 -15.00
CA THR A 23 30.19 19.41 -15.81
C THR A 23 29.40 18.12 -15.76
N LEU A 24 29.79 17.11 -14.99
CA LEU A 24 29.06 15.84 -14.83
C LEU A 24 28.25 15.74 -13.55
N ALA A 25 28.04 16.84 -12.84
CA ALA A 25 26.97 16.96 -11.86
C ALA A 25 25.68 17.38 -12.58
N ASP A 26 25.33 16.70 -13.68
CA ASP A 26 23.98 16.70 -14.21
C ASP A 26 23.13 16.03 -13.14
N ARG A 27 22.43 16.86 -12.35
CA ARG A 27 21.39 16.41 -11.44
C ARG A 27 20.45 15.60 -12.31
N ALA A 28 20.53 14.29 -12.20
CA ALA A 28 19.46 13.41 -12.61
C ALA A 28 18.21 13.87 -11.84
N GLN A 29 17.50 14.81 -12.40
CA GLN A 29 16.20 15.26 -11.94
C GLN A 29 15.33 14.04 -12.16
N SER A 30 15.15 13.23 -11.10
CA SER A 30 14.26 12.08 -11.15
C SER A 30 12.93 12.59 -11.65
N ALA A 31 12.50 12.07 -12.80
CA ALA A 31 11.18 12.37 -13.33
C ALA A 31 10.15 12.19 -12.20
N PRO A 32 9.15 13.06 -12.07
CA PRO A 32 8.15 12.92 -11.03
C PRO A 32 7.54 11.53 -11.12
N VAL A 33 7.61 10.78 -10.02
CA VAL A 33 7.03 9.44 -9.93
C VAL A 33 5.52 9.59 -10.12
N SER A 34 4.98 9.03 -11.20
CA SER A 34 3.54 9.03 -11.41
C SER A 34 2.88 8.21 -10.30
N LEU A 35 1.93 8.81 -9.58
CA LEU A 35 1.17 8.11 -8.54
C LEU A 35 0.27 7.02 -9.16
N PRO A 36 -0.01 5.93 -8.44
CA PRO A 36 -0.97 4.93 -8.87
C PRO A 36 -2.39 5.50 -8.88
N ALA A 37 -3.27 4.96 -9.73
CA ALA A 37 -4.68 5.32 -9.69
C ALA A 37 -5.33 4.77 -8.42
N ILE A 38 -6.09 5.61 -7.70
CA ILE A 38 -6.82 5.18 -6.50
C ILE A 38 -8.27 5.65 -6.63
N ASP A 39 -9.19 4.72 -6.56
CA ASP A 39 -10.63 4.97 -6.72
C ASP A 39 -11.47 4.22 -5.68
N VAL A 40 -12.79 4.46 -5.70
CA VAL A 40 -13.75 3.76 -4.84
C VAL A 40 -14.92 3.23 -5.66
N LEU A 41 -15.25 1.95 -5.43
CA LEU A 41 -16.36 1.26 -6.08
C LEU A 41 -17.41 0.84 -5.04
N ALA A 42 -18.67 1.08 -5.35
CA ALA A 42 -19.80 0.63 -4.53
C ALA A 42 -20.16 -0.83 -4.85
N GLN A 43 -19.40 -1.74 -4.29
CA GLN A 43 -19.53 -3.19 -4.50
C GLN A 43 -19.20 -3.97 -3.22
N SER A 44 -19.83 -5.15 -3.05
CA SER A 44 -19.46 -6.08 -1.98
C SER A 44 -18.12 -6.76 -2.27
N PRO A 45 -17.21 -6.84 -1.29
CA PRO A 45 -15.97 -7.61 -1.44
C PRO A 45 -16.21 -9.10 -1.68
N ALA A 46 -17.36 -9.62 -1.25
CA ALA A 46 -17.73 -11.03 -1.48
C ALA A 46 -18.00 -11.35 -2.95
N ASP A 47 -18.40 -10.35 -3.75
CA ASP A 47 -18.76 -10.49 -5.16
C ASP A 47 -17.75 -9.89 -6.14
N THR A 48 -16.63 -9.36 -5.63
CA THR A 48 -15.61 -8.73 -6.44
C THR A 48 -14.70 -9.77 -7.08
N ASP A 49 -14.68 -9.81 -8.41
CA ASP A 49 -13.74 -10.65 -9.17
C ASP A 49 -12.38 -9.91 -9.23
N THR A 50 -11.39 -10.48 -8.58
CA THR A 50 -10.05 -9.88 -8.45
C THR A 50 -8.99 -10.94 -8.16
N ASP A 51 -7.76 -10.64 -8.52
CA ASP A 51 -6.62 -11.48 -8.14
C ASP A 51 -6.32 -11.39 -6.63
N LEU A 52 -6.56 -10.23 -6.01
CA LEU A 52 -6.33 -10.01 -4.58
C LEU A 52 -7.42 -9.12 -3.97
N GLN A 53 -8.22 -9.71 -3.09
CA GLN A 53 -9.11 -9.00 -2.16
C GLN A 53 -8.40 -8.84 -0.82
N VAL A 54 -8.36 -7.61 -0.31
CA VAL A 54 -7.80 -7.31 1.02
C VAL A 54 -8.91 -6.84 1.95
N ILE A 55 -8.96 -7.37 3.16
CA ILE A 55 -9.89 -6.96 4.22
C ILE A 55 -9.16 -6.77 5.54
N CYS A 56 -9.80 -6.04 6.46
CA CYS A 56 -9.33 -5.90 7.82
C CYS A 56 -10.20 -6.69 8.80
N LEU A 57 -9.58 -7.19 9.87
CA LEU A 57 -10.29 -7.96 10.89
C LEU A 57 -9.75 -7.63 12.28
N PHE A 58 -10.64 -7.23 13.19
CA PHE A 58 -10.31 -7.00 14.60
C PHE A 58 -10.17 -8.30 15.38
N ARG A 59 -9.43 -8.23 16.50
CA ARG A 59 -9.37 -9.31 17.50
C ARG A 59 -10.75 -9.54 18.11
N SER A 60 -11.07 -10.77 18.48
CA SER A 60 -12.42 -11.19 18.90
C SER A 60 -12.65 -11.28 20.40
N ASP A 61 -11.82 -10.71 21.25
CA ASP A 61 -11.95 -10.82 22.71
C ASP A 61 -13.26 -10.24 23.26
N SER A 62 -13.96 -9.44 22.44
CA SER A 62 -15.16 -8.70 22.84
C SER A 62 -16.49 -9.37 22.49
N GLY A 63 -16.48 -10.56 21.85
CA GLY A 63 -17.72 -11.22 21.40
C GLY A 63 -18.49 -10.43 20.33
N ILE A 64 -17.89 -9.40 19.71
CA ILE A 64 -18.54 -8.59 18.66
C ILE A 64 -18.81 -9.47 17.45
N ALA A 65 -20.09 -9.60 17.08
CA ALA A 65 -20.50 -10.29 15.86
C ALA A 65 -20.04 -9.54 14.63
N LEU A 66 -19.65 -10.27 13.58
CA LEU A 66 -19.41 -9.72 12.27
C LEU A 66 -20.69 -9.15 11.68
N LYS A 67 -20.60 -8.02 10.97
CA LYS A 67 -21.72 -7.33 10.32
C LYS A 67 -21.39 -7.04 8.86
N GLY A 68 -22.38 -6.57 8.10
CA GLY A 68 -22.21 -6.08 6.74
C GLY A 68 -21.41 -7.03 5.86
N ALA A 69 -20.40 -6.51 5.16
CA ALA A 69 -19.59 -7.28 4.23
C ALA A 69 -18.80 -8.41 4.91
N LEU A 70 -18.36 -8.24 6.15
CA LEU A 70 -17.68 -9.32 6.89
C LEU A 70 -18.62 -10.48 7.19
N ALA A 71 -19.87 -10.21 7.58
CA ALA A 71 -20.86 -11.26 7.81
C ALA A 71 -21.22 -12.01 6.52
N GLU A 72 -21.38 -11.30 5.42
CA GLU A 72 -21.62 -11.88 4.10
C GLU A 72 -20.46 -12.79 3.66
N MET A 73 -19.22 -12.32 3.80
CA MET A 73 -18.03 -13.11 3.47
C MET A 73 -17.90 -14.34 4.38
N ASP A 74 -18.18 -14.20 5.67
CA ASP A 74 -18.14 -15.29 6.64
C ASP A 74 -19.17 -16.39 6.31
N GLU A 75 -20.40 -16.00 5.96
CA GLU A 75 -21.44 -16.92 5.50
C GLU A 75 -21.01 -17.68 4.24
N LYS A 76 -20.54 -16.95 3.21
CA LYS A 76 -20.08 -17.56 1.95
C LYS A 76 -18.86 -18.49 2.12
N THR A 77 -18.04 -18.22 3.12
CA THR A 77 -16.86 -19.04 3.46
C THR A 77 -17.12 -20.05 4.57
N HIS A 78 -18.39 -20.30 4.90
CA HIS A 78 -18.82 -21.29 5.90
C HIS A 78 -18.24 -21.06 7.31
N GLY A 79 -18.18 -19.79 7.73
CA GLY A 79 -17.72 -19.42 9.07
C GLY A 79 -16.21 -19.27 9.21
N LEU A 80 -15.45 -19.20 8.11
CA LEU A 80 -13.99 -19.08 8.13
C LEU A 80 -13.51 -17.87 8.92
N LEU A 81 -14.10 -16.67 8.70
CA LEU A 81 -13.67 -15.46 9.39
C LEU A 81 -13.96 -15.53 10.89
N THR A 82 -15.09 -16.12 11.28
CA THR A 82 -15.44 -16.40 12.66
C THR A 82 -14.47 -17.39 13.28
N ASP A 83 -14.09 -18.45 12.58
CA ASP A 83 -13.14 -19.46 13.05
C ASP A 83 -11.74 -18.87 13.26
N LEU A 84 -11.25 -18.06 12.32
CA LEU A 84 -9.96 -17.36 12.43
C LEU A 84 -9.91 -16.37 13.61
N ARG A 85 -11.06 -15.92 14.12
CA ARG A 85 -11.14 -15.05 15.30
C ARG A 85 -11.09 -15.81 16.62
N ARG A 86 -11.15 -17.13 16.62
CA ARG A 86 -11.06 -17.92 17.86
C ARG A 86 -9.66 -17.84 18.45
N PRO A 87 -9.54 -17.89 19.81
CA PRO A 87 -8.23 -17.98 20.44
C PRO A 87 -7.41 -19.14 19.88
N ASN A 88 -6.12 -18.91 19.68
CA ASN A 88 -5.12 -19.85 19.17
C ASN A 88 -5.13 -20.15 17.66
N HIS A 89 -6.08 -19.64 16.86
CA HIS A 89 -6.01 -19.81 15.41
C HIS A 89 -5.26 -18.67 14.75
N PHE A 90 -5.46 -17.44 15.21
CA PHE A 90 -4.85 -16.24 14.69
C PHE A 90 -4.84 -15.20 15.80
N HIS A 91 -3.68 -14.77 16.29
CA HIS A 91 -3.58 -13.97 17.52
C HIS A 91 -4.32 -12.64 17.45
N GLY A 92 -4.32 -12.01 16.28
CA GLY A 92 -5.08 -10.80 16.04
C GLY A 92 -4.35 -9.52 16.38
N GLU A 93 -3.03 -9.56 16.47
CA GLU A 93 -2.23 -8.38 16.70
C GLU A 93 -2.21 -7.46 15.47
N LEU A 94 -1.98 -6.16 15.71
CA LEU A 94 -1.92 -5.18 14.63
C LEU A 94 -0.84 -5.55 13.61
N GLY A 95 -1.23 -5.61 12.33
CA GLY A 95 -0.31 -5.90 11.22
C GLY A 95 -0.05 -7.39 10.99
N GLU A 96 -0.59 -8.29 11.81
CA GLU A 96 -0.57 -9.72 11.53
C GLU A 96 -1.40 -10.03 10.28
N THR A 97 -0.88 -10.85 9.38
CA THR A 97 -1.51 -11.14 8.08
C THR A 97 -1.76 -12.62 7.87
N ILE A 98 -2.86 -12.95 7.21
CA ILE A 98 -3.09 -14.25 6.60
C ILE A 98 -3.42 -14.04 5.13
N LEU A 99 -2.69 -14.73 4.26
CA LEU A 99 -3.03 -14.87 2.85
C LEU A 99 -3.61 -16.28 2.64
N LEU A 100 -4.80 -16.35 2.09
CA LEU A 100 -5.46 -17.63 1.81
C LEU A 100 -6.12 -17.64 0.42
N THR A 101 -6.36 -18.82 -0.08
CA THR A 101 -7.23 -19.06 -1.24
C THR A 101 -8.63 -19.36 -0.70
N PRO A 102 -9.66 -18.56 -1.04
CA PRO A 102 -11.02 -18.86 -0.60
C PRO A 102 -11.48 -20.24 -1.04
N PRO A 103 -12.36 -20.92 -0.28
CA PRO A 103 -12.97 -22.16 -0.69
C PRO A 103 -13.62 -22.03 -2.08
N ALA A 104 -13.52 -23.05 -2.90
CA ALA A 104 -14.07 -23.01 -4.25
C ALA A 104 -15.55 -22.65 -4.26
N GLY A 105 -15.93 -21.66 -5.07
CA GLY A 105 -17.31 -21.18 -5.20
C GLY A 105 -17.78 -20.25 -4.06
N SER A 106 -16.95 -19.93 -3.08
CA SER A 106 -17.34 -19.06 -1.96
C SER A 106 -17.20 -17.57 -2.29
N LEU A 107 -16.03 -17.12 -2.68
CA LEU A 107 -15.73 -15.75 -3.09
C LEU A 107 -15.21 -15.75 -4.53
N LYS A 108 -15.35 -14.61 -5.22
CA LYS A 108 -14.83 -14.46 -6.59
C LYS A 108 -13.34 -14.09 -6.63
N ALA A 109 -12.81 -13.59 -5.52
CA ALA A 109 -11.38 -13.28 -5.40
C ALA A 109 -10.52 -14.55 -5.47
N LYS A 110 -9.42 -14.51 -6.21
CA LYS A 110 -8.45 -15.64 -6.25
C LYS A 110 -7.71 -15.80 -4.93
N HIS A 111 -7.34 -14.67 -4.32
CA HIS A 111 -6.67 -14.62 -3.02
C HIS A 111 -7.39 -13.64 -2.08
N LEU A 112 -7.45 -14.00 -0.82
CA LEU A 112 -7.94 -13.15 0.26
C LEU A 112 -6.79 -12.88 1.24
N LEU A 113 -6.39 -11.61 1.34
CA LEU A 113 -5.47 -11.14 2.37
C LEU A 113 -6.26 -10.55 3.52
N ILE A 114 -6.09 -11.08 4.71
CA ILE A 114 -6.66 -10.56 5.95
C ILE A 114 -5.56 -9.86 6.73
N ILE A 115 -5.77 -8.58 7.06
CA ILE A 115 -4.85 -7.79 7.88
C ILE A 115 -5.52 -7.53 9.23
N ARG A 116 -4.85 -7.88 10.31
CA ARG A 116 -5.37 -7.70 11.66
C ARG A 116 -5.15 -6.27 12.16
N LEU A 117 -6.13 -5.77 12.90
CA LEU A 117 -6.14 -4.41 13.44
C LEU A 117 -5.93 -4.33 14.95
N GLY A 118 -5.76 -5.49 15.62
CA GLY A 118 -5.66 -5.56 17.07
C GLY A 118 -7.02 -5.37 17.76
N ASP A 119 -6.98 -4.79 18.94
CA ASP A 119 -8.16 -4.52 19.78
C ASP A 119 -8.99 -3.35 19.20
N PRO A 120 -10.31 -3.56 18.96
CA PRO A 120 -11.20 -2.51 18.47
C PRO A 120 -11.36 -1.33 19.43
N GLN A 121 -11.19 -1.51 20.73
CA GLN A 121 -11.32 -0.44 21.74
C GLN A 121 -10.16 0.55 21.65
N THR A 122 -8.95 0.08 21.39
CA THR A 122 -7.73 0.90 21.29
C THR A 122 -7.39 1.31 19.86
N PHE A 123 -8.23 0.94 18.88
CA PHE A 123 -8.00 1.27 17.47
C PHE A 123 -8.03 2.78 17.23
N THR A 124 -7.07 3.26 16.44
CA THR A 124 -7.01 4.64 15.91
C THR A 124 -6.92 4.61 14.39
N ALA A 125 -7.42 5.65 13.73
CA ALA A 125 -7.38 5.73 12.26
C ALA A 125 -5.94 5.68 11.72
N ASP A 126 -4.95 6.22 12.43
CA ASP A 126 -3.54 6.21 12.02
C ASP A 126 -2.94 4.82 11.84
N ARG A 127 -3.50 3.80 12.51
CA ARG A 127 -3.08 2.40 12.30
C ARG A 127 -3.29 1.93 10.85
N MET A 128 -4.19 2.60 10.11
CA MET A 128 -4.41 2.29 8.69
C MET A 128 -3.23 2.65 7.80
N ARG A 129 -2.30 3.51 8.25
CA ARG A 129 -1.05 3.75 7.52
C ARG A 129 -0.22 2.46 7.38
N LEU A 130 -0.09 1.69 8.47
CA LEU A 130 0.56 0.39 8.42
C LEU A 130 -0.18 -0.58 7.48
N VAL A 131 -1.53 -0.57 7.50
CA VAL A 131 -2.35 -1.41 6.61
C VAL A 131 -2.08 -1.07 5.15
N GLY A 132 -2.00 0.21 4.79
CA GLY A 132 -1.66 0.65 3.43
C GLY A 132 -0.28 0.17 2.98
N THR A 133 0.72 0.26 3.85
CA THR A 133 2.08 -0.24 3.60
C THR A 133 2.10 -1.75 3.37
N ILE A 134 1.41 -2.52 4.22
CA ILE A 134 1.31 -3.99 4.09
C ILE A 134 0.61 -4.35 2.77
N LEU A 135 -0.53 -3.69 2.47
CA LEU A 135 -1.31 -3.95 1.27
C LEU A 135 -0.46 -3.81 0.01
N LEU A 136 0.29 -2.71 -0.12
CA LEU A 136 1.15 -2.48 -1.29
C LEU A 136 2.19 -3.60 -1.42
N ARG A 137 2.94 -3.88 -0.36
CA ARG A 137 4.04 -4.86 -0.39
C ARG A 137 3.56 -6.29 -0.65
N GLU A 138 2.41 -6.67 -0.08
CA GLU A 138 1.83 -7.98 -0.36
C GLU A 138 1.31 -8.09 -1.80
N ALA A 139 0.68 -7.02 -2.34
CA ALA A 139 0.26 -7.00 -3.73
C ALA A 139 1.48 -7.09 -4.68
N GLU A 140 2.55 -6.35 -4.41
CA GLU A 140 3.81 -6.44 -5.17
C GLU A 140 4.42 -7.84 -5.10
N ARG A 141 4.52 -8.42 -3.89
CA ARG A 141 5.06 -9.77 -3.67
C ARG A 141 4.29 -10.84 -4.45
N LEU A 142 2.98 -10.66 -4.60
CA LEU A 142 2.09 -11.54 -5.37
C LEU A 142 2.05 -11.21 -6.86
N GLY A 143 2.69 -10.14 -7.31
CA GLY A 143 2.65 -9.66 -8.70
C GLY A 143 1.27 -9.12 -9.11
N VAL A 144 0.44 -8.70 -8.16
CA VAL A 144 -0.90 -8.16 -8.41
C VAL A 144 -0.82 -6.66 -8.68
N SER A 145 -1.17 -6.27 -9.90
CA SER A 145 -1.13 -4.86 -10.33
C SER A 145 -2.33 -4.03 -9.87
N HIS A 146 -3.44 -4.66 -9.51
CA HIS A 146 -4.70 -4.02 -9.14
C HIS A 146 -5.36 -4.76 -7.96
N PRO A 147 -4.91 -4.54 -6.72
CA PRO A 147 -5.59 -5.07 -5.54
C PRO A 147 -6.88 -4.30 -5.25
N TYR A 148 -7.86 -4.99 -4.65
CA TYR A 148 -9.09 -4.41 -4.12
C TYR A 148 -9.05 -4.45 -2.59
N PHE A 149 -9.50 -3.38 -1.96
CA PHE A 149 -9.44 -3.22 -0.52
C PHE A 149 -10.79 -2.82 0.08
N ALA A 150 -11.26 -3.59 1.03
CA ALA A 150 -12.41 -3.25 1.87
C ALA A 150 -11.94 -3.01 3.32
N PRO A 151 -12.04 -1.80 3.87
CA PRO A 151 -11.59 -1.49 5.23
C PRO A 151 -12.26 -2.35 6.31
N THR A 152 -13.56 -2.63 6.16
CA THR A 152 -14.38 -3.45 7.05
C THR A 152 -14.37 -3.04 8.53
N ILE A 153 -13.98 -1.79 8.83
CA ILE A 153 -13.85 -1.25 10.19
C ILE A 153 -15.20 -1.24 10.91
N LYS A 154 -16.24 -0.73 10.22
CA LYS A 154 -17.61 -0.67 10.75
C LYS A 154 -18.21 -2.07 10.91
N ASP A 155 -17.92 -2.96 9.97
CA ASP A 155 -18.39 -4.35 10.00
C ASP A 155 -17.77 -5.14 11.16
N GLY A 156 -16.57 -4.72 11.61
CA GLY A 156 -15.88 -5.20 12.79
C GLY A 156 -16.27 -4.49 14.09
N GLY A 157 -17.27 -3.59 14.08
CA GLY A 157 -17.85 -2.96 15.28
C GLY A 157 -17.24 -1.64 15.71
N VAL A 158 -16.45 -0.96 14.85
CA VAL A 158 -15.88 0.36 15.16
C VAL A 158 -16.53 1.43 14.29
N ASP A 159 -17.50 2.16 14.84
CA ASP A 159 -18.32 3.14 14.13
C ASP A 159 -17.89 4.61 14.31
N ARG A 160 -16.96 4.90 15.22
CA ARG A 160 -16.58 6.27 15.62
C ARG A 160 -15.79 7.05 14.56
N PHE A 161 -15.35 6.41 13.49
CA PHE A 161 -14.62 7.07 12.40
C PHE A 161 -15.48 7.16 11.14
N SER A 162 -15.37 8.25 10.39
CA SER A 162 -15.87 8.30 9.03
C SER A 162 -15.02 7.40 8.11
N THR A 163 -15.57 6.96 6.99
CA THR A 163 -14.78 6.18 6.02
C THR A 163 -13.69 7.01 5.36
N GLY A 164 -13.86 8.33 5.28
CA GLY A 164 -12.82 9.26 4.85
C GLY A 164 -11.65 9.33 5.83
N ASP A 165 -11.92 9.37 7.15
CA ASP A 165 -10.86 9.36 8.17
C ASP A 165 -10.03 8.08 8.15
N ILE A 166 -10.64 6.97 7.76
CA ILE A 166 -9.97 5.68 7.55
C ILE A 166 -9.15 5.68 6.25
N ALA A 167 -9.69 6.24 5.18
CA ALA A 167 -9.04 6.24 3.86
C ALA A 167 -7.76 7.10 3.85
N VAL A 168 -7.74 8.26 4.51
CA VAL A 168 -6.58 9.17 4.52
C VAL A 168 -5.29 8.46 4.94
N PRO A 169 -5.15 7.93 6.17
CA PRO A 169 -3.90 7.31 6.59
C PRO A 169 -3.57 6.03 5.80
N LEU A 170 -4.56 5.28 5.33
CA LEU A 170 -4.30 4.11 4.50
C LEU A 170 -3.65 4.50 3.17
N VAL A 171 -4.23 5.47 2.45
CA VAL A 171 -3.69 5.94 1.18
C VAL A 171 -2.29 6.55 1.39
N GLN A 172 -2.06 7.28 2.48
CA GLN A 172 -0.74 7.80 2.82
C GLN A 172 0.29 6.66 2.96
N GLY A 173 0.00 5.63 3.74
CA GLY A 173 0.90 4.50 3.91
C GLY A 173 1.14 3.71 2.61
N PHE A 174 0.10 3.57 1.78
CA PHE A 174 0.19 2.95 0.47
C PHE A 174 1.11 3.75 -0.46
N LEU A 175 0.94 5.08 -0.55
CA LEU A 175 1.74 5.95 -1.41
C LEU A 175 3.19 6.11 -0.93
N GLU A 176 3.44 6.12 0.38
CA GLU A 176 4.79 6.12 0.96
C GLU A 176 5.54 4.82 0.60
N ALA A 177 4.88 3.68 0.74
CA ALA A 177 5.45 2.40 0.31
C ALA A 177 5.66 2.36 -1.21
N TYR A 178 4.69 2.85 -2.00
CA TYR A 178 4.80 2.97 -3.46
C TYR A 178 6.03 3.78 -3.87
N SER A 179 6.24 4.95 -3.26
CA SER A 179 7.40 5.78 -3.54
C SER A 179 8.71 5.06 -3.22
N THR A 180 8.75 4.32 -2.11
CA THR A 180 9.92 3.53 -1.71
C THR A 180 10.22 2.44 -2.74
N GLU A 181 9.23 1.64 -3.13
CA GLU A 181 9.43 0.55 -4.09
C GLU A 181 9.80 1.08 -5.49
N LYS A 182 9.20 2.20 -5.92
CA LYS A 182 9.59 2.87 -7.17
C LYS A 182 11.05 3.36 -7.12
N HIS A 183 11.51 3.86 -5.99
CA HIS A 183 12.91 4.21 -5.82
C HIS A 183 13.82 2.96 -5.92
N LEU A 184 13.45 1.86 -5.27
CA LEU A 184 14.20 0.61 -5.35
C LEU A 184 14.26 0.05 -6.78
N GLU A 185 13.18 0.17 -7.56
CA GLU A 185 13.20 -0.17 -8.99
C GLU A 185 14.24 0.68 -9.75
N THR A 186 14.30 2.01 -9.51
CA THR A 186 15.23 2.91 -10.23
C THR A 186 16.70 2.62 -9.98
N ILE A 187 17.02 2.10 -8.79
CA ILE A 187 18.40 1.73 -8.42
C ILE A 187 18.71 0.24 -8.64
N GLY A 188 17.77 -0.51 -9.24
CA GLY A 188 17.93 -1.94 -9.53
C GLY A 188 17.92 -2.85 -8.28
N ALA A 189 17.38 -2.37 -7.17
CA ALA A 189 17.30 -3.10 -5.90
C ALA A 189 15.95 -3.84 -5.70
N SER A 190 14.99 -3.64 -6.60
CA SER A 190 13.73 -4.38 -6.68
C SER A 190 13.47 -4.83 -8.11
N SER A 191 12.93 -6.04 -8.27
CA SER A 191 12.43 -6.58 -9.54
C SER A 191 10.91 -6.76 -9.54
N GLY A 192 10.25 -6.41 -8.44
CA GLY A 192 8.81 -6.46 -8.28
C GLY A 192 8.10 -5.47 -9.19
N LYS A 193 6.84 -5.76 -9.52
CA LYS A 193 5.97 -4.79 -10.19
C LYS A 193 5.08 -4.14 -9.16
N VAL A 194 5.31 -2.87 -8.91
CA VAL A 194 4.48 -2.09 -7.99
C VAL A 194 3.05 -1.98 -8.53
N PRO A 195 2.00 -2.13 -7.71
CA PRO A 195 0.62 -1.98 -8.14
C PRO A 195 0.37 -0.64 -8.85
N ALA A 196 -0.26 -0.70 -10.02
CA ALA A 196 -0.59 0.50 -10.81
C ALA A 196 -1.91 1.15 -10.37
N GLN A 197 -2.76 0.41 -9.66
CA GLN A 197 -4.09 0.84 -9.23
C GLN A 197 -4.44 0.22 -7.88
N LEU A 198 -5.26 0.91 -7.10
CA LEU A 198 -5.91 0.42 -5.88
C LEU A 198 -7.38 0.82 -5.92
N THR A 199 -8.30 -0.13 -5.81
CA THR A 199 -9.73 0.17 -5.67
C THR A 199 -10.23 -0.11 -4.27
N PHE A 200 -10.78 0.91 -3.62
CA PHE A 200 -11.53 0.75 -2.39
C PHE A 200 -12.92 0.20 -2.67
N LEU A 201 -13.37 -0.74 -1.85
CA LEU A 201 -14.74 -1.22 -1.83
C LEU A 201 -15.47 -0.59 -0.65
N ALA A 202 -16.54 0.11 -0.92
CA ALA A 202 -17.35 0.76 0.10
C ALA A 202 -18.84 0.56 -0.19
N GLY A 203 -19.67 0.49 0.86
CA GLY A 203 -21.11 0.57 0.68
C GLY A 203 -21.50 1.90 0.02
N LYS A 204 -22.57 1.91 -0.79
CA LYS A 204 -23.01 3.08 -1.57
C LYS A 204 -23.10 4.36 -0.72
N GLN A 205 -23.58 4.26 0.51
CA GLN A 205 -23.70 5.37 1.46
C GLN A 205 -22.36 5.94 1.93
N TYR A 206 -21.26 5.21 1.79
CA TYR A 206 -19.93 5.61 2.24
C TYR A 206 -19.01 6.05 1.10
N GLN A 207 -19.41 5.86 -0.15
CA GLN A 207 -18.58 6.12 -1.32
C GLN A 207 -18.05 7.55 -1.35
N ALA A 208 -18.92 8.55 -1.19
CA ALA A 208 -18.52 9.96 -1.23
C ALA A 208 -17.52 10.33 -0.12
N SER A 209 -17.74 9.85 1.11
CA SER A 209 -16.81 10.11 2.22
C SER A 209 -15.46 9.43 1.99
N THR A 210 -15.45 8.19 1.49
CA THR A 210 -14.24 7.46 1.17
C THR A 210 -13.46 8.17 0.06
N GLN A 211 -14.11 8.57 -1.03
CA GLN A 211 -13.48 9.31 -2.12
C GLN A 211 -12.86 10.62 -1.64
N SER A 212 -13.56 11.39 -0.81
CA SER A 212 -13.02 12.63 -0.23
C SER A 212 -11.75 12.38 0.58
N GLY A 213 -11.67 11.28 1.33
CA GLY A 213 -10.46 10.90 2.06
C GLY A 213 -9.30 10.51 1.12
N ILE A 214 -9.58 9.76 0.05
CA ILE A 214 -8.61 9.40 -0.99
C ILE A 214 -8.04 10.67 -1.63
N ASP A 215 -8.92 11.57 -2.11
CA ASP A 215 -8.51 12.81 -2.79
C ASP A 215 -7.61 13.69 -1.90
N LYS A 216 -7.95 13.79 -0.61
CA LYS A 216 -7.15 14.53 0.38
C LYS A 216 -5.74 13.93 0.53
N ALA A 217 -5.62 12.62 0.61
CA ALA A 217 -4.34 11.94 0.77
C ALA A 217 -3.48 12.04 -0.50
N VAL A 218 -4.08 11.83 -1.68
CA VAL A 218 -3.40 11.96 -2.99
C VAL A 218 -2.91 13.39 -3.21
N ALA A 219 -3.74 14.41 -2.92
CA ALA A 219 -3.35 15.81 -3.02
C ALA A 219 -2.21 16.18 -2.06
N ALA A 220 -2.10 15.53 -0.91
CA ALA A 220 -0.99 15.72 0.02
C ALA A 220 0.32 15.09 -0.48
N ALA A 221 0.25 13.94 -1.14
CA ALA A 221 1.42 13.24 -1.69
C ALA A 221 1.97 13.86 -2.99
N ALA A 222 1.17 14.66 -3.70
CA ALA A 222 1.58 15.34 -4.94
C ALA A 222 2.34 16.67 -4.71
N ARG A 223 2.54 17.09 -3.45
CA ARG A 223 3.26 18.32 -3.06
C ARG A 223 4.71 18.05 -2.76
#